data_089084efc915da3043d72bd7271f7684
#
_entry.id   089084efc915da3043d72bd7271f7684
#
_cell.length_a   1.000
_cell.length_b   1.000
_cell.length_c   1.000
_cell.angle_alpha   90.00
_cell.angle_beta   90.00
_cell.angle_gamma   90.00
#
_symmetry.space_group_name_H-M   'P 1'
#
loop_
_entity.id
_entity.type
_entity.pdbx_description
1 polymer ?
#
loop_
_entity_poly.entity_id
_entity_poly.type
_entity_poly.pdbx_seq_one_letter_code
_entity_poly.pdbx_strand_id
1 'polypeptide(L)'
;MNANIILLIFIIYFIVLLFISRLTTKNLNFNDFFNANRSSPWFLVAFGMIGTSLSGVTFISVPGEVGNSNFSYFQVVLGYLLGYFVIARILLPLYYRYNLISIYSYLDQRFGFYSYRTGSFFFLLSRTIGASFRLFLVAGVLQIAIFNEL
;
A
#
# COMPACT_ATOMS: atom_id res chain seq x y z
N MET A 1 -9.65 23.21 -14.91
CA MET A 1 -10.76 22.53 -14.19
C MET A 1 -11.01 23.36 -12.95
N ASN A 2 -12.25 23.76 -12.64
CA ASN A 2 -12.49 24.65 -11.50
C ASN A 2 -12.08 23.99 -10.18
N ALA A 3 -11.28 24.68 -9.36
CA ALA A 3 -10.81 24.21 -8.04
C ALA A 3 -11.95 23.68 -7.17
N ASN A 4 -13.12 24.33 -7.21
CA ASN A 4 -14.32 23.92 -6.48
C ASN A 4 -14.82 22.52 -6.89
N ILE A 5 -14.72 22.15 -8.17
CA ILE A 5 -15.13 20.82 -8.65
C ILE A 5 -14.17 19.75 -8.13
N ILE A 6 -12.87 20.02 -8.14
CA ILE A 6 -11.84 19.11 -7.60
C ILE A 6 -12.09 18.88 -6.12
N LEU A 7 -12.30 19.95 -5.36
CA LEU A 7 -12.54 19.89 -3.93
C LEU A 7 -13.84 19.12 -3.59
N LEU A 8 -14.90 19.34 -4.37
CA LEU A 8 -16.16 18.63 -4.23
C LEU A 8 -15.98 17.10 -4.47
N ILE A 9 -15.24 16.71 -5.51
CA ILE A 9 -14.94 15.31 -5.78
C ILE A 9 -14.16 14.67 -4.61
N PHE A 10 -13.18 15.37 -4.05
CA PHE A 10 -12.43 14.94 -2.88
C PHE A 10 -13.34 14.70 -1.67
N ILE A 11 -14.21 15.67 -1.36
CA ILE A 11 -15.14 15.56 -0.24
C ILE A 11 -16.09 14.37 -0.42
N ILE A 12 -16.68 14.21 -1.61
CA ILE A 12 -17.59 13.11 -1.92
C ILE A 12 -16.85 11.77 -1.75
N TYR A 13 -15.63 11.66 -2.26
CA TYR A 13 -14.82 10.45 -2.13
C TYR A 13 -14.61 10.05 -0.67
N PHE A 14 -14.21 11.00 0.20
CA PHE A 14 -14.04 10.72 1.62
C PHE A 14 -15.35 10.37 2.32
N ILE A 15 -16.45 11.05 2.00
CA ILE A 15 -17.78 10.72 2.55
C ILE A 15 -18.18 9.29 2.18
N VAL A 16 -17.99 8.89 0.93
CA VAL A 16 -18.29 7.53 0.47
C VAL A 16 -17.45 6.50 1.19
N LEU A 17 -16.13 6.74 1.36
CA LEU A 17 -15.25 5.85 2.11
C LEU A 17 -15.67 5.69 3.57
N LEU A 18 -15.98 6.79 4.25
CA LEU A 18 -16.44 6.77 5.64
C LEU A 18 -17.79 6.05 5.78
N PHE A 19 -18.69 6.26 4.83
CA PHE A 19 -19.99 5.60 4.80
C PHE A 19 -19.86 4.08 4.64
N ILE A 20 -19.06 3.64 3.65
CA ILE A 20 -18.77 2.21 3.44
C ILE A 20 -18.09 1.61 4.68
N SER A 21 -17.09 2.29 5.23
CA SER A 21 -16.41 1.86 6.45
C SER A 21 -17.40 1.63 7.59
N ARG A 22 -18.30 2.59 7.82
CA ARG A 22 -19.29 2.51 8.89
C ARG A 22 -20.31 1.39 8.69
N LEU A 23 -20.71 1.11 7.44
CA LEU A 23 -21.61 -0.01 7.12
C LEU A 23 -20.94 -1.37 7.31
N THR A 24 -19.65 -1.45 7.00
CA THR A 24 -18.89 -2.71 7.03
C THR A 24 -18.38 -3.05 8.45
N THR A 25 -18.16 -2.04 9.28
CA THR A 25 -17.63 -2.19 10.65
C THR A 25 -18.74 -2.55 11.61
N LYS A 26 -19.12 -3.81 11.72
CA LYS A 26 -20.01 -4.34 12.75
C LYS A 26 -19.23 -5.29 13.65
N ASN A 27 -19.11 -4.98 14.96
CA ASN A 27 -18.58 -5.87 16.02
C ASN A 27 -17.25 -6.55 15.69
N LEU A 28 -16.23 -5.76 15.30
CA LEU A 28 -14.91 -6.28 15.02
C LEU A 28 -14.17 -6.62 16.31
N ASN A 29 -13.76 -7.89 16.45
CA ASN A 29 -12.77 -8.31 17.42
C ASN A 29 -11.36 -7.91 16.93
N PHE A 30 -10.38 -7.88 17.85
CA PHE A 30 -9.00 -7.56 17.54
C PHE A 30 -8.41 -8.45 16.40
N ASN A 31 -8.72 -9.74 16.41
CA ASN A 31 -8.27 -10.69 15.38
C ASN A 31 -8.96 -10.42 14.02
N ASP A 32 -10.20 -9.99 14.02
CA ASP A 32 -10.92 -9.63 12.79
C ASP A 32 -10.31 -8.41 12.15
N PHE A 33 -9.89 -7.43 12.95
CA PHE A 33 -9.27 -6.21 12.44
C PHE A 33 -7.91 -6.47 11.74
N PHE A 34 -7.05 -7.29 12.34
CA PHE A 34 -5.71 -7.53 11.78
C PHE A 34 -5.65 -8.65 10.73
N ASN A 35 -6.44 -9.69 10.87
CA ASN A 35 -6.33 -10.88 10.03
C ASN A 35 -7.57 -11.17 9.19
N ALA A 36 -8.66 -10.37 9.33
CA ALA A 36 -9.97 -10.62 8.71
C ALA A 36 -10.42 -12.09 8.91
N ASN A 37 -10.12 -12.69 10.06
CA ASN A 37 -10.30 -14.13 10.37
C ASN A 37 -9.75 -15.09 9.28
N ARG A 38 -8.86 -14.62 8.41
CA ARG A 38 -8.33 -15.34 7.24
C ARG A 38 -9.44 -15.85 6.30
N SER A 39 -10.60 -15.18 6.30
CA SER A 39 -11.79 -15.58 5.54
C SER A 39 -12.06 -14.67 4.33
N SER A 40 -11.19 -13.71 4.07
CA SER A 40 -11.36 -12.79 2.93
C SER A 40 -11.30 -13.54 1.60
N PRO A 41 -12.24 -13.29 0.68
CA PRO A 41 -12.22 -13.90 -0.65
C PRO A 41 -10.94 -13.51 -1.40
N TRP A 42 -10.34 -14.46 -2.10
CA TRP A 42 -9.04 -14.28 -2.76
C TRP A 42 -9.00 -13.10 -3.74
N PHE A 43 -10.08 -12.81 -4.44
CA PHE A 43 -10.14 -11.69 -5.39
C PHE A 43 -10.08 -10.32 -4.71
N LEU A 44 -10.71 -10.16 -3.53
CA LEU A 44 -10.61 -8.92 -2.74
C LEU A 44 -9.20 -8.71 -2.22
N VAL A 45 -8.54 -9.78 -1.77
CA VAL A 45 -7.15 -9.73 -1.32
C VAL A 45 -6.23 -9.36 -2.48
N ALA A 46 -6.39 -9.99 -3.65
CA ALA A 46 -5.61 -9.69 -4.84
C ALA A 46 -5.80 -8.23 -5.29
N PHE A 47 -7.03 -7.74 -5.31
CA PHE A 47 -7.34 -6.35 -5.65
C PHE A 47 -6.73 -5.36 -4.63
N GLY A 48 -6.81 -5.67 -3.33
CA GLY A 48 -6.16 -4.90 -2.27
C GLY A 48 -4.64 -4.87 -2.41
N MET A 49 -4.01 -5.99 -2.78
CA MET A 49 -2.57 -6.05 -3.04
C MET A 49 -2.15 -5.17 -4.22
N ILE A 50 -2.91 -5.13 -5.30
CA ILE A 50 -2.68 -4.22 -6.43
C ILE A 50 -2.76 -2.78 -5.94
N GLY A 51 -3.80 -2.43 -5.16
CA GLY A 51 -3.96 -1.08 -4.61
C GLY A 51 -2.83 -0.64 -3.67
N THR A 52 -2.19 -1.57 -2.96
CA THR A 52 -1.03 -1.26 -2.10
C THR A 52 0.27 -1.13 -2.89
N SER A 53 0.38 -1.78 -4.04
CA SER A 53 1.57 -1.74 -4.92
C SER A 53 1.55 -0.54 -5.85
N LEU A 54 0.38 -0.19 -6.38
CA LEU A 54 0.19 0.97 -7.26
C LEU A 54 -0.19 2.20 -6.44
N SER A 55 0.69 3.20 -6.42
CA SER A 55 0.36 4.51 -5.86
C SER A 55 -0.17 5.45 -6.95
N GLY A 56 -0.87 6.51 -6.57
CA GLY A 56 -1.28 7.57 -7.51
C GLY A 56 -0.10 8.19 -8.25
N VAL A 57 1.04 8.31 -7.57
CA VAL A 57 2.30 8.78 -8.19
C VAL A 57 2.76 7.81 -9.28
N THR A 58 2.73 6.52 -9.02
CA THR A 58 3.11 5.48 -9.99
C THR A 58 2.22 5.53 -11.24
N PHE A 59 0.94 5.81 -11.05
CA PHE A 59 -0.04 5.88 -12.13
C PHE A 59 0.26 7.03 -13.12
N ILE A 60 0.88 8.09 -12.65
CA ILE A 60 1.26 9.24 -13.47
C ILE A 60 2.69 9.09 -13.99
N SER A 61 3.64 8.68 -13.13
CA SER A 61 5.06 8.66 -13.47
C SER A 61 5.44 7.55 -14.43
N VAL A 62 4.84 6.37 -14.35
CA VAL A 62 5.21 5.25 -15.23
C VAL A 62 4.83 5.50 -16.69
N PRO A 63 3.60 5.96 -17.02
CA PRO A 63 3.29 6.37 -18.38
C PRO A 63 4.15 7.53 -18.88
N GLY A 64 4.47 8.51 -18.01
CA GLY A 64 5.36 9.61 -18.34
C GLY A 64 6.79 9.13 -18.69
N GLU A 65 7.29 8.15 -17.94
CA GLU A 65 8.62 7.56 -18.20
C GLU A 65 8.70 6.83 -19.54
N VAL A 66 7.60 6.23 -20.00
CA VAL A 66 7.55 5.60 -21.34
C VAL A 66 7.84 6.62 -22.44
N GLY A 67 7.41 7.86 -22.28
CA GLY A 67 7.73 8.94 -23.21
C GLY A 67 9.22 9.30 -23.27
N ASN A 68 9.93 9.16 -22.13
CA ASN A 68 11.34 9.55 -22.01
C ASN A 68 12.31 8.39 -22.32
N SER A 69 12.02 7.20 -21.86
CA SER A 69 12.91 6.03 -21.88
C SER A 69 12.35 4.85 -22.66
N ASN A 70 11.34 5.08 -23.50
CA ASN A 70 10.59 4.04 -24.20
C ASN A 70 10.05 3.00 -23.19
N PHE A 71 10.10 1.72 -23.49
CA PHE A 71 9.61 0.64 -22.61
C PHE A 71 10.67 0.08 -21.66
N SER A 72 11.74 0.82 -21.33
CA SER A 72 12.79 0.32 -20.43
C SER A 72 12.27 -0.05 -19.04
N TYR A 73 11.27 0.67 -18.54
CA TYR A 73 10.60 0.36 -17.26
C TYR A 73 9.89 -1.01 -17.26
N PHE A 74 9.57 -1.56 -18.41
CA PHE A 74 8.94 -2.88 -18.53
C PHE A 74 9.80 -4.01 -17.93
N GLN A 75 11.14 -3.86 -17.94
CA GLN A 75 12.04 -4.80 -17.27
C GLN A 75 11.76 -4.90 -15.76
N VAL A 76 11.45 -3.77 -15.12
CA VAL A 76 11.07 -3.72 -13.69
C VAL A 76 9.76 -4.46 -13.45
N VAL A 77 8.78 -4.31 -14.36
CA VAL A 77 7.50 -5.03 -14.30
C VAL A 77 7.71 -6.54 -14.37
N LEU A 78 8.58 -7.01 -15.25
CA LEU A 78 8.95 -8.43 -15.32
C LEU A 78 9.63 -8.90 -14.02
N GLY A 79 10.48 -8.08 -13.43
CA GLY A 79 11.09 -8.34 -12.12
C GLY A 79 10.04 -8.48 -11.02
N TYR A 80 9.01 -7.63 -10.99
CA TYR A 80 7.90 -7.76 -10.05
C TYR A 80 7.13 -9.08 -10.23
N LEU A 81 6.92 -9.53 -11.47
CA LEU A 81 6.22 -10.77 -11.76
C LEU A 81 6.96 -11.98 -11.15
N LEU A 82 8.28 -12.02 -11.32
CA LEU A 82 9.14 -13.03 -10.69
C LEU A 82 9.11 -12.92 -9.15
N GLY A 83 9.16 -11.70 -8.63
CA GLY A 83 9.07 -11.44 -7.19
C GLY A 83 7.75 -11.93 -6.60
N TYR A 84 6.63 -11.67 -7.24
CA TYR A 84 5.31 -12.17 -6.81
C TYR A 84 5.23 -13.69 -6.87
N PHE A 85 5.85 -14.33 -7.84
CA PHE A 85 5.91 -15.78 -7.90
C PHE A 85 6.66 -16.36 -6.68
N VAL A 86 7.80 -15.78 -6.31
CA VAL A 86 8.56 -16.18 -5.11
C VAL A 86 7.73 -15.94 -3.83
N ILE A 87 7.07 -14.80 -3.72
CA ILE A 87 6.19 -14.50 -2.59
C ILE A 87 5.08 -15.54 -2.47
N ALA A 88 4.41 -15.87 -3.57
CA ALA A 88 3.30 -16.80 -3.58
C ALA A 88 3.73 -18.25 -3.24
N ARG A 89 4.93 -18.68 -3.69
CA ARG A 89 5.40 -20.05 -3.52
C ARG A 89 6.19 -20.31 -2.24
N ILE A 90 6.87 -19.30 -1.73
CA ILE A 90 7.77 -19.42 -0.58
C ILE A 90 7.24 -18.65 0.63
N LEU A 91 6.98 -17.36 0.46
CA LEU A 91 6.68 -16.48 1.59
C LEU A 91 5.28 -16.73 2.16
N LEU A 92 4.26 -16.84 1.32
CA LEU A 92 2.89 -17.10 1.78
C LEU A 92 2.77 -18.44 2.52
N PRO A 93 3.27 -19.59 2.00
CA PRO A 93 3.25 -20.84 2.75
C PRO A 93 4.00 -20.76 4.10
N LEU A 94 5.10 -20.00 4.16
CA LEU A 94 5.82 -19.76 5.40
C LEU A 94 4.95 -19.04 6.43
N TYR A 95 4.25 -17.98 6.02
CA TYR A 95 3.34 -17.22 6.88
C TYR A 95 2.21 -18.11 7.45
N TYR A 96 1.61 -18.94 6.60
CA TYR A 96 0.55 -19.86 7.02
C TYR A 96 1.08 -20.94 7.97
N ARG A 97 2.24 -21.52 7.67
CA ARG A 97 2.84 -22.59 8.47
C ARG A 97 3.19 -22.13 9.89
N TYR A 98 3.72 -20.94 10.03
CA TYR A 98 4.13 -20.39 11.33
C TYR A 98 3.07 -19.49 11.99
N ASN A 99 1.89 -19.40 11.39
CA ASN A 99 0.82 -18.50 11.87
C ASN A 99 1.27 -17.06 12.10
N LEU A 100 2.14 -16.55 11.24
CA LEU A 100 2.72 -15.23 11.38
C LEU A 100 1.71 -14.12 11.06
N ILE A 101 1.73 -13.07 11.86
CA ILE A 101 1.06 -11.80 11.57
C ILE A 101 2.01 -10.88 10.80
N SER A 102 3.31 -10.97 11.10
CA SER A 102 4.33 -10.17 10.42
C SER A 102 5.63 -10.93 10.27
N ILE A 103 6.46 -10.54 9.28
CA ILE A 103 7.78 -11.12 9.07
C ILE A 103 8.72 -10.87 10.28
N TYR A 104 8.47 -9.82 11.04
CA TYR A 104 9.28 -9.50 12.22
C TYR A 104 9.09 -10.51 13.33
N SER A 105 7.88 -11.08 13.47
CA SER A 105 7.64 -12.19 14.41
C SER A 105 8.45 -13.45 14.02
N TYR A 106 8.66 -13.68 12.72
CA TYR A 106 9.54 -14.75 12.26
C TYR A 106 11.01 -14.47 12.58
N LEU A 107 11.44 -13.22 12.43
CA LEU A 107 12.81 -12.83 12.80
C LEU A 107 13.07 -13.04 14.28
N ASP A 108 12.10 -12.72 15.13
CA ASP A 108 12.19 -12.96 16.58
C ASP A 108 12.34 -14.45 16.91
N GLN A 109 11.47 -15.28 16.38
CA GLN A 109 11.47 -16.71 16.62
C GLN A 109 12.73 -17.42 16.12
N ARG A 110 13.32 -16.98 15.02
CA ARG A 110 14.45 -17.67 14.38
C ARG A 110 15.82 -17.07 14.72
N PHE A 111 15.90 -15.75 14.85
CA PHE A 111 17.16 -15.01 15.01
C PHE A 111 17.22 -14.22 16.32
N GLY A 112 16.12 -14.20 17.08
CA GLY A 112 16.04 -13.59 18.39
C GLY A 112 15.74 -12.10 18.38
N PHE A 113 15.59 -11.58 19.59
CA PHE A 113 15.10 -10.25 19.91
C PHE A 113 15.85 -9.09 19.21
N TYR A 114 17.17 -9.18 19.09
CA TYR A 114 17.95 -8.11 18.43
C TYR A 114 17.64 -8.01 16.94
N SER A 115 17.48 -9.12 16.25
CA SER A 115 17.11 -9.16 14.85
C SER A 115 15.72 -8.60 14.62
N TYR A 116 14.76 -8.94 15.48
CA TYR A 116 13.42 -8.34 15.49
C TYR A 116 13.48 -6.82 15.62
N ARG A 117 14.19 -6.29 16.62
CA ARG A 117 14.29 -4.84 16.88
C ARG A 117 14.93 -4.10 15.72
N THR A 118 16.04 -4.61 15.24
CA THR A 118 16.76 -3.99 14.12
C THR A 118 15.89 -3.95 12.86
N GLY A 119 15.26 -5.06 12.50
CA GLY A 119 14.36 -5.11 11.36
C GLY A 119 13.17 -4.15 11.49
N SER A 120 12.54 -4.12 12.66
CA SER A 120 11.41 -3.22 12.94
C SER A 120 11.81 -1.76 12.89
N PHE A 121 12.97 -1.40 13.43
CA PHE A 121 13.50 -0.04 13.40
C PHE A 121 13.74 0.46 11.97
N PHE A 122 14.46 -0.32 11.16
CA PHE A 122 14.70 0.05 9.77
C PHE A 122 13.43 0.08 8.92
N PHE A 123 12.47 -0.78 9.21
CA PHE A 123 11.16 -0.72 8.57
C PHE A 123 10.44 0.59 8.89
N LEU A 124 10.33 0.96 10.16
CA LEU A 124 9.68 2.20 10.57
C LEU A 124 10.38 3.41 9.96
N LEU A 125 11.70 3.46 10.02
CA LEU A 125 12.49 4.54 9.42
C LEU A 125 12.21 4.66 7.91
N SER A 126 12.32 3.56 7.17
CA SER A 126 12.05 3.51 5.73
C SER A 126 10.62 3.93 5.39
N ARG A 127 9.63 3.45 6.17
CA ARG A 127 8.22 3.80 5.94
C ARG A 127 7.91 5.26 6.23
N THR A 128 8.51 5.81 7.29
CA THR A 128 8.35 7.23 7.64
C THR A 128 8.92 8.12 6.55
N ILE A 129 10.14 7.86 6.09
CA ILE A 129 10.77 8.61 5.00
C ILE A 129 9.93 8.48 3.72
N GLY A 130 9.54 7.26 3.33
CA GLY A 130 8.73 7.04 2.13
C GLY A 130 7.35 7.69 2.20
N ALA A 131 6.72 7.73 3.37
CA ALA A 131 5.46 8.43 3.59
C ALA A 131 5.62 9.95 3.45
N SER A 132 6.71 10.51 3.97
CA SER A 132 7.01 11.94 3.87
C SER A 132 7.18 12.40 2.42
N PHE A 133 7.88 11.64 1.60
CA PHE A 133 8.00 11.93 0.17
C PHE A 133 6.65 11.89 -0.56
N ARG A 134 5.82 10.90 -0.25
CA ARG A 134 4.48 10.81 -0.85
C ARG A 134 3.59 11.97 -0.43
N LEU A 135 3.62 12.34 0.84
CA LEU A 135 2.88 13.48 1.36
C LEU A 135 3.31 14.79 0.69
N PHE A 136 4.62 14.98 0.52
CA PHE A 136 5.17 16.15 -0.18
C PHE A 136 4.65 16.24 -1.62
N LEU A 137 4.65 15.14 -2.38
CA LEU A 137 4.13 15.11 -3.74
C LEU A 137 2.62 15.40 -3.79
N VAL A 138 1.85 14.79 -2.88
CA VAL A 138 0.40 15.05 -2.80
C VAL A 138 0.11 16.50 -2.43
N ALA A 139 0.84 17.06 -1.47
CA ALA A 139 0.72 18.47 -1.08
C ALA A 139 1.04 19.39 -2.26
N GLY A 140 2.08 19.09 -3.05
CA GLY A 140 2.41 19.86 -4.26
C GLY A 140 1.31 19.82 -5.32
N VAL A 141 0.71 18.68 -5.56
CA VAL A 141 -0.43 18.54 -6.48
C VAL A 141 -1.64 19.34 -5.99
N LEU A 142 -1.96 19.25 -4.69
CA LEU A 142 -3.06 20.01 -4.10
C LEU A 142 -2.82 21.53 -4.17
N GLN A 143 -1.57 21.96 -3.91
CA GLN A 143 -1.17 23.36 -4.04
C GLN A 143 -1.48 23.89 -5.44
N ILE A 144 -1.04 23.19 -6.46
CA ILE A 144 -1.22 23.61 -7.86
C ILE A 144 -2.69 23.50 -8.29
N ALA A 145 -3.37 22.42 -7.94
CA ALA A 145 -4.70 22.13 -8.46
C ALA A 145 -5.83 22.85 -7.72
N ILE A 146 -5.63 23.27 -6.49
CA ILE A 146 -6.67 23.89 -5.66
C ILE A 146 -6.25 25.29 -5.17
N PHE A 147 -5.12 25.38 -4.47
CA PHE A 147 -4.78 26.60 -3.75
C PHE A 147 -4.27 27.74 -4.64
N ASN A 148 -3.66 27.43 -5.79
CA ASN A 148 -3.23 28.47 -6.73
C ASN A 148 -4.38 28.97 -7.64
N GLU A 149 -5.53 28.28 -7.64
CA GLU A 149 -6.70 28.60 -8.45
C GLU A 149 -7.85 29.22 -7.62
N LEU A 150 -7.72 29.25 -6.28
CA LEU A 150 -8.62 29.93 -5.35
C LEU A 150 -8.17 31.37 -5.09
#